data_a95eda8d39b17171ad168f1607c46593
#
_entry.id   a95eda8d39b17171ad168f1607c46593
#
_cell.length_a   1.000
_cell.length_b   1.000
_cell.length_c   1.000
_cell.angle_alpha   90.00
_cell.angle_beta   90.00
_cell.angle_gamma   90.00
#
_symmetry.space_group_name_H-M   'P 1'
#
loop_
_entity.id
_entity.type
_entity.pdbx_description
1 polymer ?
#
loop_
_entity_poly.entity_id
_entity_poly.type
_entity_poly.pdbx_seq_one_letter_code
_entity_poly.pdbx_strand_id
1 'polypeptide(L)'
;MEAWDHKEFSLSIAFNHTIVAADDKQHSAYFLTTLFGLPDPVPAGHFLAVELANGVTLDFAEPPPDVEYPPQHYAFLVSEEEFDEIYARILEQKIEHWADPRQSAHGINRNDGGRGTYFLDPAGHFMEIITRPYGWRS
;
A
#
# COMPACT_ATOMS: atom_id res chain seq x y z
N MET A 1 18.88 17.23 -18.79
CA MET A 1 17.69 16.92 -19.54
C MET A 1 16.59 17.89 -19.23
N GLU A 2 15.90 18.29 -20.24
CA GLU A 2 14.70 19.08 -20.06
C GLU A 2 13.76 18.45 -19.06
N ALA A 3 13.10 19.27 -18.30
CA ALA A 3 11.99 18.78 -17.52
C ALA A 3 10.99 18.12 -18.46
N TRP A 4 10.34 17.09 -17.97
CA TRP A 4 9.35 16.41 -18.76
C TRP A 4 8.23 17.37 -19.16
N ASP A 5 8.01 17.50 -20.44
CA ASP A 5 6.87 18.24 -20.93
C ASP A 5 5.77 17.24 -21.21
N HIS A 6 4.85 17.12 -20.26
CA HIS A 6 3.78 16.15 -20.35
C HIS A 6 2.83 16.40 -21.50
N LYS A 7 2.88 17.58 -22.09
CA LYS A 7 2.05 17.89 -23.26
C LYS A 7 2.57 17.20 -24.51
N GLU A 8 3.88 16.93 -24.54
CA GLU A 8 4.51 16.31 -25.69
C GLU A 8 4.69 14.81 -25.54
N PHE A 9 4.57 14.31 -24.34
CA PHE A 9 4.76 12.90 -24.07
C PHE A 9 3.46 12.25 -23.64
N SER A 10 3.06 11.25 -24.39
CA SER A 10 1.94 10.41 -24.00
C SER A 10 2.50 9.20 -23.28
N LEU A 11 2.38 9.19 -21.97
CA LEU A 11 2.81 8.04 -21.17
C LEU A 11 1.78 6.94 -21.36
N SER A 12 2.15 5.94 -22.14
CA SER A 12 1.24 4.84 -22.47
C SER A 12 1.49 3.60 -21.63
N ILE A 13 2.64 3.54 -20.96
CA ILE A 13 2.96 2.38 -20.11
C ILE A 13 2.33 2.61 -18.76
N ALA A 14 1.47 1.68 -18.33
CA ALA A 14 0.79 1.75 -17.04
C ALA A 14 1.17 0.53 -16.21
N PHE A 15 1.28 0.74 -14.91
CA PHE A 15 1.50 -0.36 -13.99
C PHE A 15 0.21 -1.18 -13.89
N ASN A 16 0.31 -2.48 -14.07
CA ASN A 16 -0.87 -3.34 -14.10
C ASN A 16 -1.06 -4.13 -12.81
N HIS A 17 -0.05 -4.87 -12.40
CA HIS A 17 -0.15 -5.68 -11.19
C HIS A 17 1.23 -6.00 -10.64
N THR A 18 1.26 -6.40 -9.38
CA THR A 18 2.47 -6.93 -8.74
C THR A 18 2.09 -8.09 -7.84
N ILE A 19 3.02 -9.01 -7.67
CA ILE A 19 2.85 -10.12 -6.75
C ILE A 19 3.31 -9.67 -5.37
N VAL A 20 2.45 -9.87 -4.36
CA VAL A 20 2.78 -9.59 -2.97
C VAL A 20 2.94 -10.93 -2.26
N ALA A 21 4.15 -11.23 -1.82
CA ALA A 21 4.44 -12.49 -1.13
C ALA A 21 3.85 -12.47 0.27
N ALA A 22 3.26 -13.58 0.69
CA ALA A 22 2.67 -13.70 2.02
C ALA A 22 2.78 -15.15 2.49
N ASP A 23 2.98 -15.33 3.79
CA ASP A 23 2.96 -16.69 4.37
C ASP A 23 1.54 -17.24 4.35
N ASP A 24 0.55 -16.39 4.55
CA ASP A 24 -0.87 -16.73 4.47
C ASP A 24 -1.53 -15.66 3.62
N LYS A 25 -1.76 -15.97 2.36
CA LYS A 25 -2.27 -14.97 1.41
C LYS A 25 -3.66 -14.50 1.76
N GLN A 26 -4.51 -15.37 2.37
CA GLN A 26 -5.84 -14.96 2.78
C GLN A 26 -5.76 -13.94 3.91
N HIS A 27 -4.93 -14.22 4.90
CA HIS A 27 -4.77 -13.30 6.03
C HIS A 27 -4.26 -11.94 5.56
N SER A 28 -3.24 -11.93 4.70
CA SER A 28 -2.64 -10.68 4.23
C SER A 28 -3.58 -9.90 3.31
N ALA A 29 -4.25 -10.58 2.38
CA ALA A 29 -5.15 -9.91 1.45
C ALA A 29 -6.37 -9.33 2.19
N TYR A 30 -6.98 -10.10 3.08
CA TYR A 30 -8.15 -9.63 3.84
C TYR A 30 -7.77 -8.56 4.87
N PHE A 31 -6.57 -8.62 5.42
CA PHE A 31 -6.08 -7.54 6.28
C PHE A 31 -6.12 -6.21 5.52
N LEU A 32 -5.61 -6.21 4.29
CA LEU A 32 -5.54 -4.97 3.51
C LEU A 32 -6.92 -4.49 3.09
N THR A 33 -7.75 -5.38 2.57
CA THR A 33 -9.09 -4.96 2.11
C THR A 33 -9.96 -4.48 3.25
N THR A 34 -9.87 -5.13 4.41
CA THR A 34 -10.63 -4.71 5.58
C THR A 34 -10.15 -3.35 6.07
N LEU A 35 -8.83 -3.17 6.16
CA LEU A 35 -8.27 -1.93 6.65
C LEU A 35 -8.59 -0.76 5.72
N PHE A 36 -8.51 -0.99 4.41
CA PHE A 36 -8.68 0.06 3.41
C PHE A 36 -10.13 0.25 2.96
N GLY A 37 -11.04 -0.62 3.40
CA GLY A 37 -12.43 -0.52 2.96
C GLY A 37 -12.62 -0.89 1.51
N LEU A 38 -11.82 -1.82 1.00
CA LEU A 38 -11.89 -2.26 -0.39
C LEU A 38 -12.79 -3.49 -0.51
N PRO A 39 -13.25 -3.79 -1.74
CA PRO A 39 -13.95 -5.06 -1.98
C PRO A 39 -13.08 -6.26 -1.61
N ASP A 40 -13.72 -7.36 -1.26
CA ASP A 40 -13.01 -8.59 -0.90
C ASP A 40 -12.05 -9.02 -2.01
N PRO A 41 -10.92 -9.66 -1.62
CA PRO A 41 -10.02 -10.21 -2.62
C PRO A 41 -10.72 -11.24 -3.50
N VAL A 42 -10.30 -11.30 -4.75
CA VAL A 42 -10.88 -12.21 -5.74
C VAL A 42 -9.87 -13.29 -6.08
N PRO A 43 -10.25 -14.58 -5.98
CA PRO A 43 -9.36 -15.64 -6.41
C PRO A 43 -9.04 -15.54 -7.90
N ALA A 44 -7.77 -15.66 -8.23
CA ALA A 44 -7.29 -15.60 -9.61
C ALA A 44 -6.15 -16.60 -9.75
N GLY A 45 -6.46 -17.84 -10.11
CA GLY A 45 -5.49 -18.91 -10.12
C GLY A 45 -4.94 -19.15 -8.72
N HIS A 46 -3.63 -19.08 -8.59
CA HIS A 46 -2.97 -19.26 -7.29
C HIS A 46 -2.94 -17.97 -6.46
N PHE A 47 -3.49 -16.88 -6.98
CA PHE A 47 -3.44 -15.58 -6.34
C PHE A 47 -4.76 -15.21 -5.70
N LEU A 48 -4.67 -14.34 -4.71
CA LEU A 48 -5.81 -13.54 -4.26
C LEU A 48 -5.57 -12.12 -4.72
N ALA A 49 -6.40 -11.64 -5.62
CA ALA A 49 -6.21 -10.32 -6.23
C ALA A 49 -6.98 -9.26 -5.45
N VAL A 50 -6.29 -8.21 -5.04
CA VAL A 50 -6.88 -7.03 -4.43
C VAL A 50 -6.86 -5.92 -5.46
N GLU A 51 -8.04 -5.46 -5.86
CA GLU A 51 -8.16 -4.42 -6.86
C GLU A 51 -8.04 -3.04 -6.23
N LEU A 52 -7.20 -2.22 -6.83
CA LEU A 52 -7.02 -0.83 -6.43
C LEU A 52 -7.65 0.08 -7.47
N ALA A 53 -7.70 1.38 -7.16
CA ALA A 53 -8.11 2.37 -8.15
C ALA A 53 -7.20 2.27 -9.37
N ASN A 54 -7.65 2.75 -10.51
CA ASN A 54 -6.91 2.79 -11.78
C ASN A 54 -6.56 1.39 -12.36
N GLY A 55 -7.25 0.33 -11.93
CA GLY A 55 -7.10 -0.99 -12.54
C GLY A 55 -5.87 -1.77 -12.15
N VAL A 56 -5.11 -1.29 -11.18
CA VAL A 56 -3.94 -2.01 -10.67
C VAL A 56 -4.40 -3.04 -9.65
N THR A 57 -3.81 -4.24 -9.67
CA THR A 57 -4.09 -5.25 -8.65
C THR A 57 -2.83 -5.64 -7.89
N LEU A 58 -3.03 -5.96 -6.62
CA LEU A 58 -2.03 -6.61 -5.80
C LEU A 58 -2.41 -8.09 -5.73
N ASP A 59 -1.55 -8.95 -6.25
CA ASP A 59 -1.81 -10.38 -6.34
C ASP A 59 -1.06 -11.08 -5.23
N PHE A 60 -1.78 -11.38 -4.14
CA PHE A 60 -1.18 -12.04 -2.98
C PHE A 60 -0.94 -13.50 -3.27
N ALA A 61 0.28 -13.97 -2.97
CA ALA A 61 0.68 -15.33 -3.28
C ALA A 61 1.60 -15.88 -2.18
N GLU A 62 1.50 -17.17 -1.96
CA GLU A 62 2.39 -17.86 -1.03
C GLU A 62 3.55 -18.44 -1.81
N PRO A 63 4.79 -18.03 -1.51
CA PRO A 63 5.95 -18.64 -2.16
C PRO A 63 6.12 -20.08 -1.69
N PRO A 64 6.95 -20.89 -2.39
CA PRO A 64 7.23 -22.23 -1.92
C PRO A 64 7.76 -22.22 -0.48
N PRO A 65 7.50 -23.28 0.32
CA PRO A 65 7.79 -23.23 1.76
C PRO A 65 9.24 -22.98 2.13
N ASP A 66 10.17 -23.31 1.27
CA ASP A 66 11.61 -23.14 1.51
C ASP A 66 12.18 -21.88 0.89
N VAL A 67 11.33 -21.02 0.33
CA VAL A 67 11.75 -19.77 -0.30
C VAL A 67 11.41 -18.62 0.63
N GLU A 68 12.44 -17.89 1.03
CA GLU A 68 12.27 -16.67 1.80
C GLU A 68 12.08 -15.49 0.87
N TYR A 69 11.41 -14.44 1.36
CA TYR A 69 11.24 -13.20 0.62
C TYR A 69 11.57 -12.03 1.55
N PRO A 70 12.25 -11.00 1.02
CA PRO A 70 12.51 -9.82 1.83
C PRO A 70 11.24 -8.98 1.97
N PRO A 71 11.09 -8.23 3.07
CA PRO A 71 10.00 -7.26 3.18
C PRO A 71 10.09 -6.25 2.05
N GLN A 72 8.93 -5.91 1.50
CA GLN A 72 8.81 -4.90 0.46
C GLN A 72 8.14 -3.66 1.04
N HIS A 73 8.13 -2.57 0.29
CA HIS A 73 7.51 -1.33 0.70
C HIS A 73 6.42 -0.96 -0.31
N TYR A 74 5.20 -0.80 0.17
CA TYR A 74 4.05 -0.42 -0.66
C TYR A 74 3.44 0.85 -0.09
N ALA A 75 3.35 1.88 -0.91
CA ALA A 75 2.77 3.16 -0.51
C ALA A 75 1.51 3.42 -1.32
N PHE A 76 0.47 3.87 -0.63
CA PHE A 76 -0.84 4.10 -1.22
C PHE A 76 -1.24 5.55 -1.07
N LEU A 77 -1.62 6.17 -2.18
CA LEU A 77 -2.13 7.54 -2.17
C LEU A 77 -3.63 7.47 -1.89
N VAL A 78 -4.05 8.13 -0.83
CA VAL A 78 -5.45 8.13 -0.40
C VAL A 78 -5.93 9.57 -0.23
N SER A 79 -7.24 9.77 -0.25
CA SER A 79 -7.80 11.08 0.04
C SER A 79 -7.70 11.37 1.54
N GLU A 80 -7.92 12.62 1.93
CA GLU A 80 -7.96 12.97 3.35
C GLU A 80 -9.07 12.22 4.08
N GLU A 81 -10.23 12.07 3.44
CA GLU A 81 -11.32 11.29 4.03
C GLU A 81 -10.97 9.83 4.20
N GLU A 82 -10.37 9.23 3.18
CA GLU A 82 -9.93 7.84 3.26
C GLU A 82 -8.88 7.66 4.35
N PHE A 83 -7.97 8.62 4.46
CA PHE A 83 -6.96 8.58 5.52
C PHE A 83 -7.64 8.54 6.89
N ASP A 84 -8.63 9.40 7.12
CA ASP A 84 -9.34 9.42 8.40
C ASP A 84 -10.01 8.08 8.68
N GLU A 85 -10.63 7.47 7.69
CA GLU A 85 -11.30 6.18 7.85
C GLU A 85 -10.31 5.06 8.14
N ILE A 86 -9.22 5.03 7.38
CA ILE A 86 -8.19 4.00 7.56
C ILE A 86 -7.52 4.18 8.92
N TYR A 87 -7.21 5.42 9.28
CA TYR A 87 -6.54 5.70 10.55
C TYR A 87 -7.42 5.31 11.73
N ALA A 88 -8.73 5.57 11.62
CA ALA A 88 -9.68 5.14 12.66
C ALA A 88 -9.64 3.62 12.85
N ARG A 89 -9.54 2.86 11.75
CA ARG A 89 -9.45 1.39 11.82
C ARG A 89 -8.11 0.94 12.40
N ILE A 90 -7.03 1.64 12.05
CA ILE A 90 -5.71 1.36 12.64
C ILE A 90 -5.77 1.49 14.16
N LEU A 91 -6.39 2.56 14.65
CA LEU A 91 -6.52 2.79 16.08
C LEU A 91 -7.45 1.77 16.74
N GLU A 92 -8.58 1.48 16.10
CA GLU A 92 -9.56 0.53 16.63
C GLU A 92 -8.98 -0.87 16.75
N GLN A 93 -8.21 -1.29 15.74
CA GLN A 93 -7.60 -2.61 15.71
C GLN A 93 -6.26 -2.65 16.46
N LYS A 94 -5.84 -1.52 17.02
CA LYS A 94 -4.59 -1.40 17.77
C LYS A 94 -3.38 -1.84 16.95
N ILE A 95 -3.37 -1.46 15.67
CA ILE A 95 -2.26 -1.73 14.79
C ILE A 95 -1.15 -0.73 15.10
N GLU A 96 0.04 -1.26 15.35
CA GLU A 96 1.20 -0.40 15.59
C GLU A 96 1.54 0.37 14.32
N HIS A 97 1.81 1.65 14.46
CA HIS A 97 2.08 2.51 13.31
C HIS A 97 3.02 3.64 13.68
N TRP A 98 3.68 4.20 12.69
CA TRP A 98 4.76 5.14 12.90
C TRP A 98 4.67 6.30 11.93
N ALA A 99 5.24 7.45 12.36
CA ALA A 99 5.35 8.62 11.51
C ALA A 99 6.49 8.51 10.51
N ASP A 100 7.43 7.59 10.73
CA ASP A 100 8.64 7.47 9.93
C ASP A 100 8.92 6.00 9.59
N PRO A 101 9.64 5.75 8.48
CA PRO A 101 9.92 4.38 8.05
C PRO A 101 10.88 3.63 8.97
N ARG A 102 11.61 4.34 9.84
CA ARG A 102 12.54 3.71 10.79
C ARG A 102 11.86 3.30 12.07
N GLN A 103 10.55 3.55 12.19
CA GLN A 103 9.76 3.17 13.34
C GLN A 103 10.26 3.85 14.64
N SER A 104 10.74 5.07 14.51
CA SER A 104 11.30 5.80 15.67
C SER A 104 10.27 6.68 16.36
N ALA A 105 9.18 7.06 15.69
CA ALA A 105 8.16 7.93 16.26
C ALA A 105 6.78 7.38 15.92
N HIS A 106 5.96 7.18 16.94
CA HIS A 106 4.59 6.72 16.75
C HIS A 106 3.72 7.82 16.11
N GLY A 107 2.66 7.41 15.42
CA GLY A 107 1.65 8.32 14.95
C GLY A 107 1.77 8.62 13.46
N ILE A 108 1.43 9.85 13.09
CA ILE A 108 1.39 10.30 11.70
C ILE A 108 2.39 11.41 11.48
N ASN A 109 2.84 11.55 10.23
CA ASN A 109 3.64 12.70 9.81
C ASN A 109 2.77 13.64 8.99
N ARG A 110 3.32 14.83 8.71
CA ARG A 110 2.65 15.85 7.89
C ARG A 110 3.54 16.29 6.74
N ASN A 111 4.18 15.33 6.13
CA ASN A 111 5.12 15.59 5.04
C ASN A 111 4.38 16.10 3.81
N ASP A 112 5.06 16.94 3.04
CA ASP A 112 4.60 17.44 1.74
C ASP A 112 3.24 18.15 1.81
N GLY A 113 2.88 18.67 2.98
CA GLY A 113 1.60 19.36 3.15
C GLY A 113 0.42 18.44 3.31
N GLY A 114 0.65 17.15 3.45
CA GLY A 114 -0.40 16.16 3.66
C GLY A 114 -0.22 15.43 4.97
N ARG A 115 -0.66 14.18 4.99
CA ARG A 115 -0.48 13.28 6.14
C ARG A 115 0.00 11.92 5.67
N GLY A 116 0.74 11.23 6.51
CA GLY A 116 1.20 9.89 6.21
C GLY A 116 1.40 9.07 7.46
N THR A 117 1.34 7.75 7.34
CA THR A 117 1.71 6.84 8.42
C THR A 117 2.17 5.51 7.84
N TYR A 118 2.98 4.81 8.62
CA TYR A 118 3.60 3.54 8.23
C TYR A 118 3.12 2.46 9.18
N PHE A 119 2.88 1.27 8.66
CA PHE A 119 2.52 0.10 9.46
C PHE A 119 2.99 -1.15 8.73
N LEU A 120 2.98 -2.29 9.43
CA LEU A 120 3.35 -3.56 8.82
C LEU A 120 2.10 -4.36 8.50
N ASP A 121 2.15 -5.08 7.38
CA ASP A 121 1.12 -6.06 7.09
C ASP A 121 1.46 -7.40 7.79
N PRO A 122 0.56 -8.41 7.76
CA PRO A 122 0.83 -9.68 8.45
C PRO A 122 2.07 -10.42 7.95
N ALA A 123 2.50 -10.18 6.73
CA ALA A 123 3.70 -10.81 6.17
C ALA A 123 4.98 -10.02 6.46
N GLY A 124 4.86 -8.87 7.13
CA GLY A 124 6.01 -8.05 7.48
C GLY A 124 6.40 -7.02 6.44
N HIS A 125 5.58 -6.81 5.42
CA HIS A 125 5.85 -5.75 4.46
C HIS A 125 5.57 -4.38 5.07
N PHE A 126 6.33 -3.39 4.63
CA PHE A 126 6.19 -2.01 5.09
C PHE A 126 5.11 -1.33 4.25
N MET A 127 4.00 -0.99 4.89
CA MET A 127 2.89 -0.31 4.25
C MET A 127 2.89 1.16 4.63
N GLU A 128 2.49 1.99 3.70
CA GLU A 128 2.43 3.43 3.93
C GLU A 128 1.17 3.98 3.25
N ILE A 129 0.43 4.84 3.96
CA ILE A 129 -0.64 5.62 3.34
C ILE A 129 -0.23 7.09 3.40
N ILE A 130 -0.46 7.80 2.30
CA ILE A 130 -0.12 9.22 2.16
C ILE A 130 -1.28 9.93 1.49
N THR A 131 -1.52 11.18 1.90
CA THR A 131 -2.59 11.97 1.29
C THR A 131 -2.07 12.89 0.18
N ARG A 132 -0.76 13.06 0.07
CA ARG A 132 -0.16 13.83 -1.01
C ARG A 132 1.04 13.08 -1.57
N PRO A 133 1.26 13.15 -2.88
CA PRO A 133 2.48 12.59 -3.46
C PRO A 133 3.71 13.24 -2.83
N TYR A 134 4.86 12.57 -2.92
CA TYR A 134 6.11 13.18 -2.48
C TYR A 134 6.32 14.52 -3.20
N GLY A 135 6.94 15.47 -2.50
CA GLY A 135 7.08 16.84 -2.98
C GLY A 135 7.68 16.98 -4.37
N TRP A 136 8.60 16.09 -4.74
CA TRP A 136 9.21 16.15 -6.06
C TRP A 136 8.25 15.71 -7.18
N ARG A 137 7.08 15.23 -6.83
CA ARG A 137 6.05 14.81 -7.80
C ARG A 137 4.86 15.76 -7.86
N SER A 138 4.79 16.70 -6.95
CA SER A 138 3.62 17.59 -6.87
C SER A 138 3.60 18.68 -7.92
#